data_d3ee48553e597ed28e758130a0a17a36
#
_entry.id   d3ee48553e597ed28e758130a0a17a36
#
_cell.length_a   1.000
_cell.length_b   1.000
_cell.length_c   1.000
_cell.angle_alpha   90.00
_cell.angle_beta   90.00
_cell.angle_gamma   90.00
#
_symmetry.space_group_name_H-M   'P 1'
#
loop_
_entity.id
_entity.type
_entity.pdbx_description
1 polymer ?
#
loop_
_entity_poly.entity_id
_entity_poly.type
_entity_poly.pdbx_seq_one_letter_code
_entity_poly.pdbx_strand_id
1 'polypeptide(L)'
;EPSIDGKGSHGGYCGPAVKPIALNMVAEIARDAETRGLPISGIGGVTTWRDAAEFLALGAGTVQVCTAAMTYGFKIVQEMISGLSQYLDDKAMTLDDLRGRAVPNVTDWQYLNLNYVTKARIDQDLCIKCGRCYAACEDTSHQAIAMKPGRVFEVIDAECVACNLCVNVCPVDNCITMEPLPKGAVDPRTGRVVGDYANWTTHPNNPMAKAAE
;
A
#
# COMPACT_ATOMS: atom_id res chain seq x y z
N GLU A 1 23.99 12.13 -18.19
CA GLU A 1 24.28 10.81 -18.78
C GLU A 1 25.78 10.64 -18.97
N PRO A 2 26.36 9.45 -18.73
CA PRO A 2 27.78 9.26 -18.97
C PRO A 2 28.09 9.36 -20.45
N SER A 3 29.15 10.09 -20.77
CA SER A 3 29.63 10.25 -22.14
C SER A 3 30.86 9.38 -22.35
N ILE A 4 30.83 8.51 -23.35
CA ILE A 4 31.96 7.69 -23.77
C ILE A 4 32.37 8.14 -25.17
N ASP A 5 33.63 8.50 -25.37
CA ASP A 5 34.15 9.04 -26.63
C ASP A 5 33.33 10.21 -27.20
N GLY A 6 32.87 11.10 -26.33
CA GLY A 6 32.05 12.24 -26.72
C GLY A 6 30.61 11.90 -27.15
N LYS A 7 30.18 10.66 -26.98
CA LYS A 7 28.81 10.20 -27.30
C LYS A 7 28.05 9.88 -26.04
N GLY A 8 26.83 10.36 -25.94
CA GLY A 8 25.86 9.97 -24.93
C GLY A 8 24.77 9.07 -25.52
N SER A 9 24.12 8.27 -24.69
CA SER A 9 22.94 7.53 -25.07
C SER A 9 21.87 7.59 -23.98
N HIS A 10 20.63 7.32 -24.34
CA HIS A 10 19.55 7.16 -23.36
C HIS A 10 19.81 5.90 -22.53
N GLY A 11 19.82 6.04 -21.21
CA GLY A 11 19.87 4.92 -20.28
C GLY A 11 18.49 4.34 -20.03
N GLY A 12 18.44 3.05 -19.66
CA GLY A 12 17.23 2.41 -19.14
C GLY A 12 17.07 2.63 -17.63
N TYR A 13 15.85 2.67 -17.18
CA TYR A 13 15.56 2.59 -15.73
C TYR A 13 15.69 1.15 -15.25
N CYS A 14 16.33 0.96 -14.09
CA CYS A 14 16.48 -0.35 -13.46
C CYS A 14 16.52 -0.23 -11.93
N GLY A 15 16.61 -1.37 -11.25
CA GLY A 15 16.64 -1.43 -9.79
C GLY A 15 15.30 -1.05 -9.15
N PRO A 16 15.27 -0.65 -7.86
CA PRO A 16 14.03 -0.42 -7.11
C PRO A 16 13.07 0.59 -7.73
N ALA A 17 13.58 1.54 -8.51
CA ALA A 17 12.78 2.57 -9.16
C ALA A 17 11.72 2.01 -10.13
N VAL A 18 11.96 0.85 -10.74
CA VAL A 18 11.02 0.24 -11.69
C VAL A 18 10.06 -0.77 -11.05
N LYS A 19 10.24 -1.12 -9.78
CA LYS A 19 9.43 -2.15 -9.12
C LYS A 19 7.91 -1.88 -9.18
N PRO A 20 7.41 -0.68 -8.88
CA PRO A 20 5.96 -0.42 -8.95
C PRO A 20 5.38 -0.64 -10.34
N ILE A 21 6.12 -0.25 -11.37
CA ILE A 21 5.72 -0.43 -12.78
C ILE A 21 5.70 -1.92 -13.14
N ALA A 22 6.75 -2.64 -12.76
CA ALA A 22 6.85 -4.08 -13.04
C ALA A 22 5.77 -4.90 -12.33
N LEU A 23 5.45 -4.58 -11.06
CA LEU A 23 4.35 -5.20 -10.32
C LEU A 23 3.00 -4.95 -11.01
N ASN A 24 2.74 -3.71 -11.44
CA ASN A 24 1.52 -3.40 -12.18
C ASN A 24 1.41 -4.20 -13.48
N MET A 25 2.48 -4.29 -14.26
CA MET A 25 2.49 -5.06 -15.51
C MET A 25 2.23 -6.55 -15.28
N VAL A 26 2.84 -7.14 -14.24
CA VAL A 26 2.58 -8.54 -13.87
C VAL A 26 1.13 -8.75 -13.47
N ALA A 27 0.57 -7.84 -12.66
CA ALA A 27 -0.82 -7.90 -12.25
C ALA A 27 -1.79 -7.80 -13.44
N GLU A 28 -1.53 -6.90 -14.39
CA GLU A 28 -2.34 -6.76 -15.61
C GLU A 28 -2.32 -8.04 -16.47
N ILE A 29 -1.13 -8.63 -16.69
CA ILE A 29 -1.02 -9.89 -17.44
C ILE A 29 -1.72 -11.04 -16.71
N ALA A 30 -1.60 -11.11 -15.37
CA ALA A 30 -2.17 -12.21 -14.60
C ALA A 30 -3.70 -12.16 -14.50
N ARG A 31 -4.32 -10.97 -14.54
CA ARG A 31 -5.78 -10.79 -14.41
C ARG A 31 -6.51 -10.73 -15.74
N ASP A 32 -5.84 -10.41 -16.83
CA ASP A 32 -6.45 -10.30 -18.14
C ASP A 32 -6.95 -11.66 -18.66
N ALA A 33 -8.15 -11.67 -19.27
CA ALA A 33 -8.82 -12.89 -19.68
C ALA A 33 -8.09 -13.66 -20.79
N GLU A 34 -7.33 -12.95 -21.63
CA GLU A 34 -6.62 -13.56 -22.76
C GLU A 34 -5.24 -14.07 -22.37
N THR A 35 -4.60 -13.43 -21.35
CA THR A 35 -3.24 -13.73 -20.94
C THR A 35 -3.13 -14.48 -19.61
N ARG A 36 -4.20 -14.52 -18.81
CA ARG A 36 -4.23 -15.31 -17.56
C ARG A 36 -3.96 -16.78 -17.86
N GLY A 37 -3.06 -17.37 -17.10
CA GLY A 37 -2.65 -18.76 -17.30
C GLY A 37 -1.36 -18.89 -18.11
N LEU A 38 -0.86 -17.82 -18.72
CA LEU A 38 0.50 -17.81 -19.25
C LEU A 38 1.52 -17.86 -18.10
N PRO A 39 2.63 -18.61 -18.27
CA PRO A 39 3.70 -18.60 -17.27
C PRO A 39 4.38 -17.23 -17.26
N ILE A 40 4.37 -16.57 -16.09
CA ILE A 40 4.96 -15.24 -15.91
C ILE A 40 6.27 -15.37 -15.15
N SER A 41 7.34 -14.76 -15.66
CA SER A 41 8.56 -14.54 -14.91
C SER A 41 8.66 -13.06 -14.52
N GLY A 42 8.51 -12.78 -13.22
CA GLY A 42 8.53 -11.42 -12.69
C GLY A 42 9.95 -10.86 -12.64
N ILE A 43 10.14 -9.67 -13.22
CA ILE A 43 11.43 -8.96 -13.20
C ILE A 43 11.20 -7.46 -13.03
N GLY A 44 12.11 -6.82 -12.30
CA GLY A 44 12.14 -5.35 -12.13
C GLY A 44 12.19 -4.94 -10.67
N GLY A 45 13.36 -4.51 -10.22
CA GLY A 45 13.56 -3.93 -8.90
C GLY A 45 13.48 -4.89 -7.71
N VAL A 46 13.61 -6.18 -7.95
CA VAL A 46 13.63 -7.20 -6.89
C VAL A 46 14.96 -7.10 -6.14
N THR A 47 14.93 -6.76 -4.85
CA THR A 47 16.09 -6.55 -3.98
C THR A 47 16.04 -7.38 -2.71
N THR A 48 14.85 -7.77 -2.28
CA THR A 48 14.62 -8.53 -1.05
C THR A 48 13.65 -9.69 -1.29
N TRP A 49 13.55 -10.60 -0.33
CA TRP A 49 12.55 -11.67 -0.37
C TRP A 49 11.10 -11.13 -0.40
N ARG A 50 10.86 -9.93 0.21
CA ARG A 50 9.54 -9.29 0.18
C ARG A 50 9.14 -8.89 -1.23
N ASP A 51 10.09 -8.31 -1.98
CA ASP A 51 9.84 -7.97 -3.38
C ASP A 51 9.51 -9.23 -4.19
N ALA A 52 10.26 -10.32 -3.97
CA ALA A 52 9.96 -11.61 -4.63
C ALA A 52 8.55 -12.12 -4.26
N ALA A 53 8.17 -12.04 -2.98
CA ALA A 53 6.83 -12.44 -2.53
C ALA A 53 5.72 -11.61 -3.19
N GLU A 54 5.93 -10.30 -3.38
CA GLU A 54 4.98 -9.43 -4.08
C GLU A 54 4.74 -9.88 -5.53
N PHE A 55 5.81 -10.18 -6.28
CA PHE A 55 5.69 -10.70 -7.65
C PHE A 55 4.97 -12.05 -7.70
N LEU A 56 5.30 -12.97 -6.79
CA LEU A 56 4.63 -14.26 -6.69
C LEU A 56 3.15 -14.11 -6.34
N ALA A 57 2.82 -13.24 -5.39
CA ALA A 57 1.43 -12.98 -5.00
C ALA A 57 0.60 -12.38 -6.16
N LEU A 58 1.24 -11.66 -7.09
CA LEU A 58 0.63 -11.13 -8.31
C LEU A 58 0.64 -12.10 -9.50
N GLY A 59 1.02 -13.38 -9.29
CA GLY A 59 0.87 -14.43 -10.29
C GLY A 59 2.16 -14.83 -11.01
N ALA A 60 3.31 -14.23 -10.70
CA ALA A 60 4.58 -14.70 -11.24
C ALA A 60 4.88 -16.13 -10.75
N GLY A 61 5.28 -17.02 -11.66
CA GLY A 61 5.75 -18.36 -11.32
C GLY A 61 7.22 -18.41 -10.95
N THR A 62 8.00 -17.48 -11.48
CA THR A 62 9.42 -17.30 -11.19
C THR A 62 9.75 -15.82 -11.05
N VAL A 63 10.86 -15.51 -10.38
CA VAL A 63 11.32 -14.13 -10.16
C VAL A 63 12.77 -14.02 -10.61
N GLN A 64 13.10 -12.93 -11.30
CA GLN A 64 14.44 -12.65 -11.79
C GLN A 64 15.07 -11.49 -11.03
N VAL A 65 16.36 -11.59 -10.75
CA VAL A 65 17.15 -10.60 -10.03
C VAL A 65 18.32 -10.18 -10.90
N CYS A 66 18.48 -8.88 -11.13
CA CYS A 66 19.59 -8.34 -11.91
C CYS A 66 20.37 -7.28 -11.11
N THR A 67 19.86 -6.06 -11.02
CA THR A 67 20.56 -4.91 -10.41
C THR A 67 20.98 -5.18 -8.95
N ALA A 68 20.13 -5.87 -8.18
CA ALA A 68 20.48 -6.21 -6.80
C ALA A 68 21.68 -7.18 -6.72
N ALA A 69 21.79 -8.16 -7.63
CA ALA A 69 22.95 -9.03 -7.71
C ALA A 69 24.22 -8.28 -8.11
N MET A 70 24.10 -7.26 -8.98
CA MET A 70 25.22 -6.38 -9.33
C MET A 70 25.68 -5.51 -8.16
N THR A 71 24.74 -5.06 -7.30
CA THR A 71 25.02 -4.17 -6.18
C THR A 71 25.52 -4.93 -4.95
N TYR A 72 24.89 -6.05 -4.62
CA TYR A 72 25.09 -6.79 -3.36
C TYR A 72 25.77 -8.15 -3.54
N GLY A 73 26.01 -8.57 -4.78
CA GLY A 73 26.56 -9.87 -5.12
C GLY A 73 25.51 -11.00 -5.16
N PHE A 74 25.90 -12.14 -5.71
CA PHE A 74 24.98 -13.27 -5.93
C PHE A 74 24.47 -13.94 -4.65
N LYS A 75 25.12 -13.70 -3.52
CA LYS A 75 24.68 -14.23 -2.21
C LYS A 75 23.27 -13.74 -1.84
N ILE A 76 22.83 -12.59 -2.36
CA ILE A 76 21.50 -12.03 -2.13
C ILE A 76 20.38 -13.03 -2.53
N VAL A 77 20.62 -13.89 -3.51
CA VAL A 77 19.64 -14.91 -3.93
C VAL A 77 19.38 -15.91 -2.80
N GLN A 78 20.44 -16.33 -2.08
CA GLN A 78 20.31 -17.23 -0.93
C GLN A 78 19.55 -16.56 0.23
N GLU A 79 19.81 -15.28 0.46
CA GLU A 79 19.11 -14.49 1.48
C GLU A 79 17.62 -14.33 1.12
N MET A 80 17.30 -14.11 -0.16
CA MET A 80 15.90 -14.07 -0.63
C MET A 80 15.19 -15.41 -0.44
N ILE A 81 15.84 -16.54 -0.80
CA ILE A 81 15.28 -17.87 -0.61
C ILE A 81 15.02 -18.14 0.87
N SER A 82 16.01 -17.88 1.73
CA SER A 82 15.89 -18.08 3.18
C SER A 82 14.76 -17.22 3.78
N GLY A 83 14.70 -15.94 3.44
CA GLY A 83 13.67 -15.03 3.96
C GLY A 83 12.27 -15.39 3.47
N LEU A 84 12.13 -15.81 2.20
CA LEU A 84 10.84 -16.26 1.66
C LEU A 84 10.39 -17.57 2.30
N SER A 85 11.32 -18.54 2.50
CA SER A 85 11.00 -19.81 3.16
C SER A 85 10.50 -19.56 4.59
N GLN A 86 11.22 -18.74 5.36
CA GLN A 86 10.78 -18.39 6.71
C GLN A 86 9.40 -17.70 6.72
N TYR A 87 9.15 -16.80 5.80
CA TYR A 87 7.83 -16.15 5.68
C TYR A 87 6.71 -17.16 5.40
N LEU A 88 6.95 -18.13 4.52
CA LEU A 88 5.97 -19.16 4.19
C LEU A 88 5.72 -20.08 5.40
N ASP A 89 6.77 -20.46 6.13
CA ASP A 89 6.68 -21.26 7.35
C ASP A 89 5.89 -20.51 8.44
N ASP A 90 6.20 -19.23 8.69
CA ASP A 90 5.51 -18.39 9.67
C ASP A 90 4.01 -18.22 9.36
N LYS A 91 3.64 -18.27 8.07
CA LYS A 91 2.26 -18.17 7.61
C LYS A 91 1.57 -19.52 7.40
N ALA A 92 2.27 -20.62 7.62
CA ALA A 92 1.80 -21.97 7.32
C ALA A 92 1.26 -22.10 5.88
N MET A 93 1.98 -21.53 4.91
CA MET A 93 1.64 -21.49 3.49
C MET A 93 2.69 -22.19 2.65
N THR A 94 2.25 -22.77 1.54
CA THR A 94 3.14 -23.22 0.46
C THR A 94 3.38 -22.08 -0.55
N LEU A 95 4.36 -22.27 -1.44
CA LEU A 95 4.58 -21.35 -2.54
C LEU A 95 3.39 -21.29 -3.50
N ASP A 96 2.69 -22.40 -3.69
CA ASP A 96 1.48 -22.46 -4.52
C ASP A 96 0.30 -21.71 -3.89
N ASP A 97 0.21 -21.69 -2.56
CA ASP A 97 -0.79 -20.87 -1.84
C ASP A 97 -0.53 -19.36 -1.95
N LEU A 98 0.74 -18.96 -2.08
CA LEU A 98 1.12 -17.57 -2.27
C LEU A 98 0.89 -17.11 -3.70
N ARG A 99 1.19 -17.97 -4.68
CA ARG A 99 1.17 -17.61 -6.10
C ARG A 99 -0.23 -17.18 -6.57
N GLY A 100 -0.34 -15.95 -7.05
CA GLY A 100 -1.58 -15.39 -7.55
C GLY A 100 -2.60 -15.00 -6.48
N ARG A 101 -2.26 -15.12 -5.20
CA ARG A 101 -3.18 -14.84 -4.08
C ARG A 101 -3.73 -13.41 -4.08
N ALA A 102 -2.95 -12.45 -4.56
CA ALA A 102 -3.36 -11.06 -4.62
C ALA A 102 -4.17 -10.70 -5.87
N VAL A 103 -4.09 -11.50 -6.93
CA VAL A 103 -4.73 -11.21 -8.23
C VAL A 103 -6.23 -10.92 -8.14
N PRO A 104 -7.04 -11.69 -7.37
CA PRO A 104 -8.47 -11.41 -7.24
C PRO A 104 -8.80 -10.06 -6.59
N ASN A 105 -7.84 -9.47 -5.86
CA ASN A 105 -8.01 -8.20 -5.18
C ASN A 105 -7.52 -7.00 -6.01
N VAL A 106 -6.90 -7.26 -7.16
CA VAL A 106 -6.47 -6.20 -8.07
C VAL A 106 -7.67 -5.73 -8.87
N THR A 107 -8.00 -4.44 -8.74
CA THR A 107 -9.13 -3.84 -9.43
C THR A 107 -8.73 -2.53 -10.07
N ASP A 108 -9.50 -2.08 -11.06
CA ASP A 108 -9.28 -0.79 -11.69
C ASP A 108 -9.81 0.35 -10.80
N TRP A 109 -9.22 1.51 -10.99
CA TRP A 109 -9.53 2.69 -10.21
C TRP A 109 -11.03 3.03 -10.15
N GLN A 110 -11.75 2.84 -11.25
CA GLN A 110 -13.19 3.11 -11.35
C GLN A 110 -14.06 2.23 -10.48
N TYR A 111 -13.54 1.09 -10.00
CA TYR A 111 -14.27 0.17 -9.11
C TYR A 111 -13.95 0.40 -7.62
N LEU A 112 -13.00 1.28 -7.31
CA LEU A 112 -12.67 1.59 -5.93
C LEU A 112 -13.77 2.44 -5.29
N ASN A 113 -14.27 2.01 -4.14
CA ASN A 113 -15.19 2.81 -3.36
C ASN A 113 -14.40 3.91 -2.61
N LEU A 114 -14.46 5.14 -3.11
CA LEU A 114 -13.85 6.32 -2.48
C LEU A 114 -14.89 7.17 -1.73
N ASN A 115 -16.14 6.70 -1.62
CA ASN A 115 -17.25 7.44 -0.99
C ASN A 115 -17.41 7.07 0.50
N TYR A 116 -16.33 7.16 1.24
CA TYR A 116 -16.27 6.99 2.68
C TYR A 116 -15.36 8.03 3.32
N VAL A 117 -15.58 8.29 4.58
CA VAL A 117 -14.76 9.19 5.39
C VAL A 117 -14.37 8.44 6.66
N THR A 118 -13.10 8.44 6.98
CA THR A 118 -12.58 7.89 8.24
C THR A 118 -11.96 8.98 9.09
N LYS A 119 -11.95 8.79 10.39
CA LYS A 119 -11.28 9.66 11.37
C LYS A 119 -10.44 8.80 12.31
N ALA A 120 -9.32 9.33 12.76
CA ALA A 120 -8.53 8.66 13.77
C ALA A 120 -9.26 8.69 15.12
N ARG A 121 -9.11 7.62 15.91
CA ARG A 121 -9.59 7.53 17.30
C ARG A 121 -8.45 7.06 18.18
N ILE A 122 -8.25 7.74 19.29
CA ILE A 122 -7.19 7.41 20.26
C ILE A 122 -7.86 6.81 21.49
N ASP A 123 -7.55 5.55 21.76
CA ASP A 123 -7.96 4.89 23.00
C ASP A 123 -7.12 5.44 24.17
N GLN A 124 -7.79 6.14 25.08
CA GLN A 124 -7.12 6.79 26.21
C GLN A 124 -6.65 5.81 27.29
N ASP A 125 -7.24 4.61 27.34
CA ASP A 125 -6.87 3.58 28.30
C ASP A 125 -5.59 2.85 27.86
N LEU A 126 -5.41 2.69 26.55
CA LEU A 126 -4.20 2.12 25.95
C LEU A 126 -3.08 3.17 25.77
N CYS A 127 -3.42 4.45 25.76
CA CYS A 127 -2.49 5.52 25.42
C CYS A 127 -1.41 5.73 26.53
N ILE A 128 -0.15 5.46 26.18
CA ILE A 128 1.00 5.69 27.08
C ILE A 128 1.47 7.16 27.10
N LYS A 129 0.75 8.07 26.47
CA LYS A 129 1.01 9.52 26.47
C LYS A 129 2.38 9.92 25.93
N CYS A 130 2.96 9.14 25.03
CA CYS A 130 4.28 9.38 24.45
C CYS A 130 4.35 10.60 23.52
N GLY A 131 3.24 10.99 22.88
CA GLY A 131 3.13 12.18 22.02
C GLY A 131 3.63 12.01 20.59
N ARG A 132 4.02 10.80 20.16
CA ARG A 132 4.50 10.57 18.77
C ARG A 132 3.44 10.91 17.72
N CYS A 133 2.19 10.56 17.98
CA CYS A 133 1.07 10.88 17.08
C CYS A 133 0.85 12.39 16.93
N TYR A 134 1.00 13.14 18.04
CA TYR A 134 0.92 14.60 18.04
C TYR A 134 2.04 15.19 17.18
N ALA A 135 3.31 14.86 17.47
CA ALA A 135 4.45 15.38 16.70
C ALA A 135 4.35 15.06 15.20
N ALA A 136 3.98 13.82 14.85
CA ALA A 136 3.82 13.44 13.45
C ALA A 136 2.69 14.20 12.74
N CYS A 137 1.60 14.50 13.45
CA CYS A 137 0.49 15.28 12.89
C CYS A 137 0.85 16.76 12.73
N GLU A 138 1.60 17.33 13.67
CA GLU A 138 2.14 18.70 13.57
C GLU A 138 3.08 18.86 12.37
N ASP A 139 4.04 17.94 12.23
CA ASP A 139 5.05 17.96 11.16
C ASP A 139 4.44 17.82 9.75
N THR A 140 3.27 17.18 9.64
CA THR A 140 2.55 17.03 8.36
C THR A 140 1.60 18.19 8.04
N SER A 141 1.58 19.25 8.84
CA SER A 141 0.74 20.45 8.66
C SER A 141 -0.77 20.23 8.81
N HIS A 142 -1.22 19.06 9.24
CA HIS A 142 -2.65 18.82 9.48
C HIS A 142 -3.12 19.30 10.83
N GLN A 143 -2.23 19.26 11.85
CA GLN A 143 -2.47 19.75 13.21
C GLN A 143 -3.79 19.26 13.82
N ALA A 144 -4.19 18.05 13.43
CA ALA A 144 -5.48 17.45 13.77
C ALA A 144 -5.47 16.70 15.11
N ILE A 145 -4.39 16.77 15.88
CA ILE A 145 -4.31 16.18 17.22
C ILE A 145 -3.98 17.28 18.23
N ALA A 146 -4.89 17.54 19.15
CA ALA A 146 -4.70 18.48 20.22
C ALA A 146 -4.04 17.79 21.43
N MET A 147 -3.06 18.46 22.05
CA MET A 147 -2.49 18.06 23.33
C MET A 147 -3.16 18.84 24.46
N LYS A 148 -3.92 18.14 25.31
CA LYS A 148 -4.59 18.69 26.49
C LYS A 148 -3.73 18.57 27.75
N PRO A 149 -4.09 19.26 28.84
CA PRO A 149 -3.42 19.10 30.12
C PRO A 149 -3.29 17.63 30.54
N GLY A 150 -2.16 17.27 31.15
CA GLY A 150 -1.87 15.88 31.51
C GLY A 150 -1.42 14.98 30.34
N ARG A 151 -1.05 15.59 29.19
CA ARG A 151 -0.64 14.90 27.96
C ARG A 151 -1.73 13.97 27.42
N VAL A 152 -2.96 14.41 27.47
CA VAL A 152 -4.08 13.74 26.82
C VAL A 152 -4.14 14.21 25.37
N PHE A 153 -4.16 13.27 24.43
CA PHE A 153 -4.18 13.57 22.99
C PHE A 153 -5.57 13.29 22.44
N GLU A 154 -6.15 14.28 21.78
CA GLU A 154 -7.51 14.21 21.20
C GLU A 154 -7.48 14.56 19.73
N VAL A 155 -8.23 13.81 18.92
CA VAL A 155 -8.36 14.08 17.49
C VAL A 155 -9.38 15.19 17.25
N ILE A 156 -9.00 16.18 16.47
CA ILE A 156 -9.87 17.25 15.98
C ILE A 156 -10.45 16.79 14.65
N ASP A 157 -11.68 16.31 14.65
CA ASP A 157 -12.31 15.72 13.46
C ASP A 157 -12.41 16.69 12.28
N ALA A 158 -12.58 17.99 12.56
CA ALA A 158 -12.60 19.03 11.53
C ALA A 158 -11.27 19.21 10.79
N GLU A 159 -10.15 18.83 11.40
CA GLU A 159 -8.82 18.94 10.81
C GLU A 159 -8.30 17.59 10.29
N CYS A 160 -8.84 16.48 10.79
CA CYS A 160 -8.35 15.14 10.46
C CYS A 160 -8.67 14.77 9.00
N VAL A 161 -7.60 14.56 8.21
CA VAL A 161 -7.67 14.13 6.79
C VAL A 161 -7.58 12.62 6.59
N ALA A 162 -7.53 11.84 7.68
CA ALA A 162 -7.42 10.38 7.63
C ALA A 162 -6.12 9.84 6.96
N CYS A 163 -5.01 10.53 7.09
CA CYS A 163 -3.73 10.12 6.48
C CYS A 163 -3.09 8.87 7.08
N ASN A 164 -3.64 8.35 8.18
CA ASN A 164 -3.17 7.15 8.90
C ASN A 164 -1.76 7.25 9.53
N LEU A 165 -1.08 8.39 9.46
CA LEU A 165 0.28 8.53 9.97
C LEU A 165 0.34 8.32 11.50
N CYS A 166 -0.63 8.84 12.25
CA CYS A 166 -0.69 8.70 13.70
C CYS A 166 -0.77 7.23 14.15
N VAL A 167 -1.45 6.36 13.39
CA VAL A 167 -1.48 4.91 13.64
C VAL A 167 -0.10 4.30 13.42
N ASN A 168 0.54 4.63 12.30
CA ASN A 168 1.84 4.05 11.93
C ASN A 168 3.00 4.43 12.89
N VAL A 169 2.92 5.59 13.54
CA VAL A 169 3.95 6.02 14.50
C VAL A 169 3.64 5.64 15.95
N CYS A 170 2.45 5.13 16.22
CA CYS A 170 2.06 4.70 17.55
C CYS A 170 2.81 3.42 17.95
N PRO A 171 3.51 3.40 19.11
CA PRO A 171 4.23 2.21 19.56
C PRO A 171 3.34 1.19 20.26
N VAL A 172 2.06 1.51 20.45
CA VAL A 172 1.09 0.65 21.14
C VAL A 172 0.07 0.15 20.12
N ASP A 173 0.02 -1.14 19.95
CA ASP A 173 -0.91 -1.79 19.02
C ASP A 173 -2.37 -1.47 19.40
N ASN A 174 -3.17 -1.16 18.37
CA ASN A 174 -4.60 -0.83 18.50
C ASN A 174 -4.93 0.39 19.37
N CYS A 175 -3.96 1.14 19.88
CA CYS A 175 -4.20 2.37 20.63
C CYS A 175 -4.80 3.48 19.75
N ILE A 176 -4.48 3.50 18.45
CA ILE A 176 -5.08 4.43 17.50
C ILE A 176 -5.67 3.63 16.36
N THR A 177 -6.96 3.83 16.12
CA THR A 177 -7.70 3.18 15.04
C THR A 177 -8.24 4.20 14.04
N MET A 178 -8.49 3.76 12.81
CA MET A 178 -9.17 4.57 11.80
C MET A 178 -10.62 4.11 11.71
N GLU A 179 -11.54 4.93 12.17
CA GLU A 179 -12.97 4.59 12.22
C GLU A 179 -13.75 5.31 11.13
N PRO A 180 -14.55 4.59 10.34
CA PRO A 180 -15.39 5.21 9.35
C PRO A 180 -16.54 5.99 10.01
N LEU A 181 -16.83 7.17 9.49
CA LEU A 181 -18.06 7.87 9.85
C LEU A 181 -19.26 7.11 9.28
N PRO A 182 -20.37 7.03 10.03
CA PRO A 182 -21.56 6.35 9.57
C PRO A 182 -22.16 7.01 8.32
N LYS A 183 -22.79 6.21 7.47
CA LYS A 183 -23.52 6.72 6.30
C LYS A 183 -24.59 7.72 6.75
N GLY A 184 -24.65 8.86 6.09
CA GLY A 184 -25.56 9.96 6.43
C GLY A 184 -25.00 10.96 7.45
N ALA A 185 -23.86 10.68 8.08
CA ALA A 185 -23.17 11.67 8.92
C ALA A 185 -22.59 12.80 8.06
N VAL A 186 -22.46 13.98 8.66
CA VAL A 186 -21.76 15.10 8.02
C VAL A 186 -20.28 15.02 8.41
N ASP A 187 -19.40 15.00 7.42
CA ASP A 187 -17.96 15.13 7.68
C ASP A 187 -17.67 16.55 8.19
N PRO A 188 -17.21 16.73 9.43
CA PRO A 188 -17.00 18.03 10.02
C PRO A 188 -15.92 18.87 9.30
N ARG A 189 -15.03 18.21 8.52
CA ARG A 189 -13.99 18.87 7.75
C ARG A 189 -14.51 19.48 6.45
N THR A 190 -15.32 18.74 5.72
CA THR A 190 -15.74 19.12 4.36
C THR A 190 -17.17 19.59 4.26
N GLY A 191 -17.99 19.36 5.30
CA GLY A 191 -19.42 19.60 5.31
C GLY A 191 -20.23 18.65 4.42
N ARG A 192 -19.60 17.63 3.82
CA ARG A 192 -20.27 16.66 2.95
C ARG A 192 -20.93 15.55 3.75
N VAL A 193 -22.05 15.05 3.24
CA VAL A 193 -22.74 13.89 3.80
C VAL A 193 -22.02 12.62 3.37
N VAL A 194 -21.66 11.75 4.32
CA VAL A 194 -21.02 10.46 4.06
C VAL A 194 -22.00 9.56 3.31
N GLY A 195 -21.55 9.01 2.20
CA GLY A 195 -22.38 8.19 1.32
C GLY A 195 -23.19 9.02 0.31
N ASP A 196 -23.00 10.33 0.25
CA ASP A 196 -23.45 11.15 -0.88
C ASP A 196 -22.58 10.82 -2.10
N TYR A 197 -23.21 10.48 -3.23
CA TYR A 197 -22.54 10.07 -4.46
C TYR A 197 -21.85 11.25 -5.19
N ALA A 198 -21.17 12.10 -4.45
CA ALA A 198 -20.30 13.13 -5.04
C ALA A 198 -19.07 12.53 -5.77
N ASN A 199 -18.76 11.27 -5.48
CA ASN A 199 -17.67 10.52 -6.08
C ASN A 199 -18.19 9.71 -7.28
N TRP A 200 -17.66 10.02 -8.47
CA TRP A 200 -18.07 9.33 -9.69
C TRP A 200 -17.83 7.81 -9.66
N THR A 201 -16.79 7.33 -8.97
CA THR A 201 -16.49 5.89 -8.91
C THR A 201 -17.61 5.05 -8.31
N THR A 202 -18.39 5.63 -7.39
CA THR A 202 -19.52 4.97 -6.73
C THR A 202 -20.88 5.56 -7.12
N HIS A 203 -20.90 6.51 -8.07
CA HIS A 203 -22.13 7.17 -8.49
C HIS A 203 -23.07 6.19 -9.22
N PRO A 204 -24.39 6.16 -8.93
CA PRO A 204 -25.32 5.24 -9.55
C PRO A 204 -25.38 5.33 -11.09
N ASN A 205 -25.02 6.47 -11.65
CA ASN A 205 -24.98 6.67 -13.11
C ASN A 205 -23.66 6.27 -13.74
N ASN A 206 -22.64 5.88 -12.96
CA ASN A 206 -21.41 5.35 -13.49
C ASN A 206 -21.67 3.91 -14.00
N PRO A 207 -21.54 3.67 -15.31
CA PRO A 207 -21.82 2.33 -15.87
C PRO A 207 -20.88 1.26 -15.31
N MET A 208 -19.68 1.64 -14.89
CA MET A 208 -18.69 0.72 -14.34
C MET A 208 -18.97 0.35 -12.87
N ALA A 209 -19.63 1.22 -12.11
CA ALA A 209 -20.02 0.92 -10.72
C ALA A 209 -21.06 -0.20 -10.62
N LYS A 210 -21.86 -0.39 -11.66
CA LYS A 210 -22.89 -1.45 -11.74
C LYS A 210 -22.35 -2.83 -12.12
N ALA A 211 -21.14 -2.91 -12.64
CA ALA A 211 -20.50 -4.15 -13.04
C ALA A 211 -19.70 -4.83 -11.91
N ALA A 212 -19.61 -4.18 -10.74
CA ALA A 212 -18.87 -4.66 -9.58
C ALA A 212 -19.75 -5.31 -8.49
N GLU A 213 -21.08 -5.37 -8.69
CA GLU A 213 -22.05 -6.14 -7.90
C GLU A 213 -22.21 -7.55 -8.49
#